data_5c693ab194f092bbb5c89873c74fe7c9
#
_entry.id   5c693ab194f092bbb5c89873c74fe7c9
#
_cell.length_a   1.000
_cell.length_b   1.000
_cell.length_c   1.000
_cell.angle_alpha   90.00
_cell.angle_beta   90.00
_cell.angle_gamma   90.00
#
_symmetry.space_group_name_H-M   'P 1'
#
loop_
_entity.id
_entity.type
_entity.pdbx_description
1 polymer ?
#
loop_
_entity_poly.entity_id
_entity_poly.type
_entity_poly.pdbx_seq_one_letter_code
_entity_poly.pdbx_strand_id
1 'polypeptide(L)'
;NDVKDQRQKSWLTGESRTMVATNAFGMGIDKPDVRIVIHIDMPDSPEAYFQEAGRAGRDGQKAYAVLLYAQSDKTTLNKRISDTFPDKDYIRKVYEDINYYFQMAMGDGIGCTFAFNLDEFCRNFKHFPVQADSALKILTRAGYLEYTDEQDNASRILFTMKRDELYKLHENDTDTEKLINIILRSYTGSVSYTHLRAHETEAD
;
A
#
# COMPACT_ATOMS: atom_id res chain seq x y z
N ASN A 1 -11.92 16.70 -17.85
CA ASN A 1 -10.52 17.17 -17.69
C ASN A 1 -10.37 18.63 -18.14
N ASP A 2 -11.07 19.09 -19.19
CA ASP A 2 -10.92 20.43 -19.77
C ASP A 2 -11.01 21.59 -18.75
N VAL A 3 -11.93 21.50 -17.77
CA VAL A 3 -12.10 22.54 -16.74
C VAL A 3 -10.90 22.61 -15.79
N LYS A 4 -10.29 21.44 -15.45
CA LYS A 4 -9.09 21.41 -14.60
C LYS A 4 -7.92 22.04 -15.33
N ASP A 5 -7.72 21.67 -16.58
CA ASP A 5 -6.63 22.15 -17.44
C ASP A 5 -6.75 23.67 -17.69
N GLN A 6 -7.98 24.16 -17.90
CA GLN A 6 -8.25 25.59 -18.07
C GLN A 6 -7.94 26.39 -16.79
N ARG A 7 -8.37 25.91 -15.62
CA ARG A 7 -8.08 26.56 -14.33
C ARG A 7 -6.59 26.56 -14.02
N GLN A 8 -5.90 25.45 -14.29
CA GLN A 8 -4.46 25.37 -14.14
C GLN A 8 -3.73 26.36 -15.05
N LYS A 9 -4.14 26.46 -16.31
CA LYS A 9 -3.57 27.41 -17.27
C LYS A 9 -3.79 28.85 -16.83
N SER A 10 -4.99 29.21 -16.43
CA SER A 10 -5.34 30.56 -15.93
C SER A 10 -4.48 30.95 -14.70
N TRP A 11 -4.21 29.99 -13.80
CA TRP A 11 -3.33 30.23 -12.66
C TRP A 11 -1.84 30.34 -13.07
N LEU A 12 -1.36 29.49 -13.99
CA LEU A 12 0.01 29.55 -14.49
C LEU A 12 0.32 30.87 -15.20
N THR A 13 -0.63 31.40 -15.98
CA THR A 13 -0.50 32.67 -16.71
C THR A 13 -0.66 33.90 -15.80
N GLY A 14 -1.08 33.72 -14.54
CA GLY A 14 -1.31 34.80 -13.59
C GLY A 14 -2.67 35.49 -13.71
N GLU A 15 -3.53 35.03 -14.60
CA GLU A 15 -4.93 35.50 -14.73
C GLU A 15 -5.71 35.20 -13.44
N SER A 16 -5.52 34.01 -12.86
CA SER A 16 -5.98 33.66 -11.52
C SER A 16 -4.82 33.77 -10.52
N ARG A 17 -4.99 34.55 -9.46
CA ARG A 17 -3.98 34.74 -8.40
C ARG A 17 -3.89 33.59 -7.41
N THR A 18 -4.98 32.84 -7.25
CA THR A 18 -5.10 31.81 -6.24
C THR A 18 -5.54 30.49 -6.86
N MET A 19 -4.92 29.40 -6.42
CA MET A 19 -5.32 28.05 -6.77
C MET A 19 -5.70 27.29 -5.48
N VAL A 20 -6.91 26.74 -5.46
CA VAL A 20 -7.35 25.81 -4.42
C VAL A 20 -7.39 24.40 -5.03
N ALA A 21 -6.66 23.49 -4.44
CA ALA A 21 -6.51 22.15 -4.99
C ALA A 21 -6.26 21.12 -3.89
N THR A 22 -6.43 19.86 -4.21
CA THR A 22 -6.02 18.74 -3.37
C THR A 22 -4.52 18.46 -3.54
N ASN A 23 -3.94 17.62 -2.68
CA ASN A 23 -2.55 17.16 -2.75
C ASN A 23 -2.18 16.53 -4.11
N ALA A 24 -3.15 15.93 -4.81
CA ALA A 24 -2.95 15.40 -6.17
C ALA A 24 -2.63 16.48 -7.21
N PHE A 25 -2.95 17.75 -6.92
CA PHE A 25 -2.61 18.87 -7.77
C PHE A 25 -1.13 19.23 -7.55
N GLY A 26 -0.38 19.22 -8.61
CA GLY A 26 0.97 19.77 -8.57
C GLY A 26 2.10 18.79 -8.86
N MET A 27 1.85 17.51 -9.08
CA MET A 27 2.85 16.67 -9.71
C MET A 27 3.11 17.20 -11.13
N GLY A 28 4.34 17.71 -11.36
CA GLY A 28 4.72 18.29 -12.66
C GLY A 28 4.37 19.78 -12.87
N ILE A 29 3.85 20.49 -11.86
CA ILE A 29 3.63 21.93 -11.96
C ILE A 29 4.85 22.69 -11.45
N ASP A 30 5.41 23.50 -12.32
CA ASP A 30 6.53 24.39 -12.03
C ASP A 30 6.12 25.85 -12.25
N LYS A 31 5.63 26.52 -11.19
CA LYS A 31 5.36 27.94 -11.14
C LYS A 31 6.35 28.58 -10.15
N PRO A 32 7.31 29.39 -10.62
CA PRO A 32 8.38 29.87 -9.78
C PRO A 32 7.94 30.94 -8.75
N ASP A 33 6.94 31.74 -9.07
CA ASP A 33 6.53 32.93 -8.35
C ASP A 33 5.40 32.68 -7.31
N VAL A 34 5.26 31.46 -6.81
CA VAL A 34 4.32 31.15 -5.71
C VAL A 34 4.81 31.81 -4.43
N ARG A 35 4.06 32.77 -3.89
CA ARG A 35 4.44 33.54 -2.69
C ARG A 35 3.93 32.92 -1.38
N ILE A 36 2.87 32.14 -1.45
CA ILE A 36 2.29 31.52 -0.26
C ILE A 36 1.69 30.16 -0.62
N VAL A 37 1.94 29.18 0.24
CA VAL A 37 1.25 27.88 0.27
C VAL A 37 0.54 27.79 1.60
N ILE A 38 -0.76 27.55 1.58
CA ILE A 38 -1.58 27.43 2.79
C ILE A 38 -2.17 26.03 2.83
N HIS A 39 -1.82 25.27 3.87
CA HIS A 39 -2.43 24.00 4.19
C HIS A 39 -3.67 24.26 5.06
N ILE A 40 -4.84 23.93 4.54
CA ILE A 40 -6.12 24.05 5.27
C ILE A 40 -6.32 22.83 6.16
N ASP A 41 -5.93 21.67 5.65
CA ASP A 41 -5.91 20.40 6.40
C ASP A 41 -4.47 19.98 6.71
N MET A 42 -4.32 19.19 7.77
CA MET A 42 -3.03 18.60 8.14
C MET A 42 -2.55 17.64 7.06
N PRO A 43 -1.37 17.83 6.47
CA PRO A 43 -0.76 16.86 5.57
C PRO A 43 -0.58 15.48 6.22
N ASP A 44 -0.65 14.42 5.42
CA ASP A 44 -0.60 13.05 5.92
C ASP A 44 0.78 12.64 6.47
N SER A 45 1.83 13.34 6.06
CA SER A 45 3.20 13.10 6.52
C SER A 45 4.05 14.36 6.42
N PRO A 46 5.21 14.43 7.12
CA PRO A 46 6.19 15.50 6.94
C PRO A 46 6.68 15.61 5.50
N GLU A 47 6.85 14.49 4.81
CA GLU A 47 7.27 14.46 3.41
C GLU A 47 6.23 15.11 2.50
N ALA A 48 4.94 14.82 2.71
CA ALA A 48 3.85 15.46 2.00
C ALA A 48 3.85 16.98 2.26
N TYR A 49 4.01 17.38 3.52
CA TYR A 49 4.15 18.80 3.88
C TYR A 49 5.30 19.47 3.12
N PHE A 50 6.50 18.89 3.14
CA PHE A 50 7.66 19.47 2.43
C PHE A 50 7.46 19.49 0.92
N GLN A 51 6.85 18.47 0.35
CA GLN A 51 6.55 18.42 -1.08
C GLN A 51 5.57 19.51 -1.51
N GLU A 52 4.59 19.81 -0.68
CA GLU A 52 3.58 20.83 -0.95
C GLU A 52 4.13 22.24 -0.64
N ALA A 53 4.74 22.44 0.52
CA ALA A 53 5.35 23.69 0.93
C ALA A 53 6.51 24.12 0.01
N GLY A 54 7.29 23.15 -0.50
CA GLY A 54 8.40 23.37 -1.41
C GLY A 54 8.01 23.90 -2.81
N ARG A 55 6.72 24.13 -3.05
CA ARG A 55 6.23 24.83 -4.25
C ARG A 55 6.37 26.34 -4.12
N ALA A 56 6.50 26.87 -2.90
CA ALA A 56 6.67 28.29 -2.65
C ALA A 56 8.12 28.73 -2.86
N GLY A 57 8.32 29.89 -3.51
CA GLY A 57 9.62 30.56 -3.62
C GLY A 57 10.66 29.84 -4.48
N ARG A 58 10.26 29.10 -5.50
CA ARG A 58 11.20 28.41 -6.41
C ARG A 58 12.11 29.37 -7.21
N ASP A 59 11.70 30.62 -7.32
CA ASP A 59 12.53 31.70 -7.91
C ASP A 59 13.55 32.28 -6.93
N GLY A 60 13.72 31.73 -5.74
CA GLY A 60 14.61 32.19 -4.69
C GLY A 60 14.10 33.43 -3.93
N GLN A 61 12.93 33.95 -4.25
CA GLN A 61 12.32 35.05 -3.54
C GLN A 61 11.61 34.58 -2.26
N LYS A 62 11.50 35.52 -1.31
CA LYS A 62 10.80 35.22 -0.03
C LYS A 62 9.37 34.75 -0.27
N ALA A 63 9.06 33.60 0.30
CA ALA A 63 7.74 32.98 0.27
C ALA A 63 7.38 32.38 1.63
N TYR A 64 6.12 32.01 1.83
CA TYR A 64 5.62 31.54 3.09
C TYR A 64 4.90 30.20 2.92
N ALA A 65 5.13 29.28 3.84
CA ALA A 65 4.30 28.10 4.02
C ALA A 65 3.52 28.28 5.34
N VAL A 66 2.22 28.16 5.27
CA VAL A 66 1.31 28.36 6.41
C VAL A 66 0.51 27.07 6.61
N LEU A 67 0.51 26.54 7.81
CA LEU A 67 -0.36 25.45 8.22
C LEU A 67 -1.41 26.00 9.17
N LEU A 68 -2.68 25.89 8.78
CA LEU A 68 -3.80 26.18 9.66
C LEU A 68 -4.01 24.96 10.54
N TYR A 69 -3.92 25.16 11.85
CA TYR A 69 -3.99 24.09 12.85
C TYR A 69 -5.11 24.35 13.83
N ALA A 70 -5.93 23.33 14.05
CA ALA A 70 -6.94 23.28 15.08
C ALA A 70 -6.68 22.13 16.07
N GLN A 71 -7.18 22.21 17.30
CA GLN A 71 -7.01 21.15 18.30
C GLN A 71 -7.66 19.82 17.87
N SER A 72 -8.71 19.88 17.05
CA SER A 72 -9.34 18.72 16.42
C SER A 72 -8.37 17.93 15.54
N ASP A 73 -7.40 18.59 14.90
CA ASP A 73 -6.46 17.97 13.97
C ASP A 73 -5.52 17.01 14.70
N LYS A 74 -5.12 17.37 15.93
CA LYS A 74 -4.34 16.49 16.80
C LYS A 74 -5.10 15.18 17.10
N THR A 75 -6.38 15.28 17.38
CA THR A 75 -7.21 14.10 17.68
C THR A 75 -7.35 13.23 16.43
N THR A 76 -7.60 13.85 15.27
CA THR A 76 -7.70 13.17 13.99
C THR A 76 -6.38 12.50 13.61
N LEU A 77 -5.26 13.19 13.77
CA LEU A 77 -3.93 12.65 13.50
C LEU A 77 -3.60 11.46 14.41
N ASN A 78 -3.82 11.59 15.72
CA ASN A 78 -3.61 10.49 16.66
C ASN A 78 -4.47 9.26 16.31
N LYS A 79 -5.72 9.47 15.89
CA LYS A 79 -6.58 8.39 15.44
C LYS A 79 -6.01 7.74 14.18
N ARG A 80 -5.59 8.50 13.17
CA ARG A 80 -4.96 7.96 11.95
C ARG A 80 -3.71 7.15 12.27
N ILE A 81 -2.88 7.62 13.20
CA ILE A 81 -1.68 6.90 13.64
C ILE A 81 -2.07 5.56 14.27
N SER A 82 -3.02 5.55 15.20
CA SER A 82 -3.46 4.30 15.84
C SER A 82 -4.15 3.34 14.89
N ASP A 83 -4.85 3.85 13.88
CA ASP A 83 -5.50 3.04 12.86
C ASP A 83 -4.48 2.43 11.87
N THR A 84 -3.42 3.17 11.54
CA THR A 84 -2.36 2.73 10.62
C THR A 84 -1.32 1.84 11.29
N PHE A 85 -1.03 2.11 12.56
CA PHE A 85 -0.03 1.40 13.36
C PHE A 85 -0.69 0.88 14.64
N PRO A 86 -1.56 -0.13 14.56
CA PRO A 86 -2.16 -0.75 15.73
C PRO A 86 -1.09 -1.35 16.63
N ASP A 87 -1.40 -1.46 17.92
CA ASP A 87 -0.47 -2.05 18.88
C ASP A 87 -0.26 -3.56 18.66
N LYS A 88 0.81 -4.09 19.27
CA LYS A 88 1.19 -5.50 19.09
C LYS A 88 0.12 -6.48 19.59
N ASP A 89 -0.61 -6.12 20.64
CA ASP A 89 -1.62 -7.01 21.21
C ASP A 89 -2.84 -7.08 20.29
N TYR A 90 -3.19 -5.95 19.65
CA TYR A 90 -4.22 -5.95 18.62
C TYR A 90 -3.81 -6.75 17.38
N ILE A 91 -2.56 -6.58 16.90
CA ILE A 91 -2.05 -7.34 15.76
C ILE A 91 -2.07 -8.85 16.05
N ARG A 92 -1.64 -9.24 17.27
CA ARG A 92 -1.71 -10.63 17.73
C ARG A 92 -3.14 -11.14 17.75
N LYS A 93 -4.07 -10.36 18.28
CA LYS A 93 -5.48 -10.71 18.30
C LYS A 93 -6.04 -10.91 16.89
N VAL A 94 -5.73 -10.04 15.95
CA VAL A 94 -6.15 -10.20 14.54
C VAL A 94 -5.60 -11.50 13.96
N TYR A 95 -4.34 -11.85 14.26
CA TYR A 95 -3.74 -13.11 13.82
C TYR A 95 -4.44 -14.34 14.42
N GLU A 96 -4.75 -14.32 15.71
CA GLU A 96 -5.50 -15.38 16.37
C GLU A 96 -6.91 -15.53 15.80
N ASP A 97 -7.62 -14.42 15.62
CA ASP A 97 -8.98 -14.38 15.08
C ASP A 97 -9.03 -14.84 13.61
N ILE A 98 -8.00 -14.58 12.81
CA ILE A 98 -7.89 -15.09 11.42
C ILE A 98 -7.74 -16.62 11.41
N ASN A 99 -6.90 -17.18 12.27
CA ASN A 99 -6.76 -18.62 12.39
C ASN A 99 -8.08 -19.26 12.83
N TYR A 100 -8.78 -18.62 13.76
CA TYR A 100 -10.10 -19.09 14.20
C TYR A 100 -11.15 -18.97 13.08
N TYR A 101 -11.13 -17.89 12.30
CA TYR A 101 -12.05 -17.69 11.16
C TYR A 101 -11.92 -18.80 10.12
N PHE A 102 -10.72 -19.27 9.85
CA PHE A 102 -10.45 -20.37 8.94
C PHE A 102 -10.40 -21.74 9.62
N GLN A 103 -10.69 -21.81 10.93
CA GLN A 103 -10.68 -23.05 11.72
C GLN A 103 -9.33 -23.79 11.65
N MET A 104 -8.23 -23.05 11.68
CA MET A 104 -6.87 -23.56 11.66
C MET A 104 -6.20 -23.44 13.04
N ALA A 105 -5.30 -24.35 13.38
CA ALA A 105 -4.41 -24.14 14.51
C ALA A 105 -3.35 -23.10 14.15
N MET A 106 -2.88 -22.34 15.14
CA MET A 106 -1.80 -21.37 14.93
C MET A 106 -0.53 -22.07 14.44
N GLY A 107 0.01 -21.59 13.33
CA GLY A 107 1.19 -22.18 12.69
C GLY A 107 0.87 -23.25 11.63
N ASP A 108 -0.38 -23.67 11.52
CA ASP A 108 -0.84 -24.51 10.43
C ASP A 108 -1.24 -23.69 9.21
N GLY A 109 -1.46 -24.36 8.06
CA GLY A 109 -1.95 -23.70 6.84
C GLY A 109 -0.86 -23.19 5.92
N ILE A 110 0.41 -23.56 6.13
CA ILE A 110 1.51 -23.26 5.22
C ILE A 110 1.15 -23.75 3.81
N GLY A 111 1.18 -22.81 2.83
CA GLY A 111 0.80 -23.10 1.44
C GLY A 111 -0.70 -23.18 1.17
N CYS A 112 -1.56 -23.01 2.17
CA CYS A 112 -3.00 -22.92 1.97
C CYS A 112 -3.43 -21.52 1.53
N THR A 113 -4.40 -21.45 0.61
CA THR A 113 -4.98 -20.18 0.17
C THR A 113 -6.48 -20.21 0.41
N PHE A 114 -7.02 -19.14 0.98
CA PHE A 114 -8.42 -19.01 1.34
C PHE A 114 -9.01 -17.75 0.72
N ALA A 115 -10.29 -17.83 0.32
CA ALA A 115 -11.05 -16.63 0.02
C ALA A 115 -11.37 -15.91 1.33
N PHE A 116 -11.05 -14.61 1.40
CA PHE A 116 -11.19 -13.80 2.60
C PHE A 116 -12.07 -12.58 2.34
N ASN A 117 -13.01 -12.33 3.23
CA ASN A 117 -13.85 -11.15 3.21
C ASN A 117 -13.59 -10.33 4.48
N LEU A 118 -12.91 -9.20 4.34
CA LEU A 118 -12.55 -8.33 5.45
C LEU A 118 -13.77 -7.80 6.21
N ASP A 119 -14.85 -7.42 5.52
CA ASP A 119 -16.05 -6.87 6.16
C ASP A 119 -16.78 -7.92 6.99
N GLU A 120 -16.84 -9.15 6.51
CA GLU A 120 -17.43 -10.28 7.24
C GLU A 120 -16.58 -10.62 8.46
N PHE A 121 -15.28 -10.74 8.30
CA PHE A 121 -14.32 -10.97 9.38
C PHE A 121 -14.46 -9.88 10.47
N CYS A 122 -14.45 -8.61 10.08
CA CYS A 122 -14.58 -7.51 11.02
C CYS A 122 -15.92 -7.53 11.78
N ARG A 123 -17.01 -7.91 11.13
CA ARG A 123 -18.32 -8.06 11.80
C ARG A 123 -18.32 -9.20 12.81
N ASN A 124 -17.76 -10.36 12.44
CA ASN A 124 -17.74 -11.54 13.28
C ASN A 124 -16.88 -11.35 14.55
N PHE A 125 -15.72 -10.72 14.41
CA PHE A 125 -14.74 -10.56 15.49
C PHE A 125 -14.73 -9.14 16.11
N LYS A 126 -15.64 -8.26 15.66
CA LYS A 126 -15.80 -6.89 16.17
C LYS A 126 -14.54 -6.04 16.00
N HIS A 127 -13.88 -6.18 14.87
CA HIS A 127 -12.77 -5.33 14.47
C HIS A 127 -13.23 -4.09 13.70
N PHE A 128 -12.45 -3.01 13.78
CA PHE A 128 -12.60 -1.89 12.88
C PHE A 128 -11.87 -2.18 11.57
N PRO A 129 -12.54 -2.07 10.39
CA PRO A 129 -11.95 -2.48 9.11
C PRO A 129 -10.58 -1.86 8.80
N VAL A 130 -10.40 -0.57 9.08
CA VAL A 130 -9.14 0.14 8.82
C VAL A 130 -7.99 -0.42 9.68
N GLN A 131 -8.23 -0.68 10.96
CA GLN A 131 -7.22 -1.25 11.85
C GLN A 131 -6.92 -2.70 11.53
N ALA A 132 -7.95 -3.50 11.19
CA ALA A 132 -7.78 -4.89 10.79
C ALA A 132 -6.98 -5.01 9.49
N ASP A 133 -7.30 -4.20 8.48
CA ASP A 133 -6.54 -4.13 7.24
C ASP A 133 -5.07 -3.75 7.48
N SER A 134 -4.82 -2.75 8.33
CA SER A 134 -3.47 -2.35 8.71
C SER A 134 -2.72 -3.47 9.43
N ALA A 135 -3.38 -4.19 10.35
CA ALA A 135 -2.78 -5.33 11.06
C ALA A 135 -2.43 -6.47 10.09
N LEU A 136 -3.32 -6.80 9.15
CA LEU A 136 -3.08 -7.83 8.13
C LEU A 136 -1.90 -7.46 7.22
N LYS A 137 -1.80 -6.20 6.81
CA LYS A 137 -0.65 -5.70 6.04
C LYS A 137 0.66 -5.75 6.82
N ILE A 138 0.63 -5.51 8.14
CA ILE A 138 1.81 -5.65 9.01
C ILE A 138 2.20 -7.13 9.14
N LEU A 139 1.25 -8.03 9.36
CA LEU A 139 1.49 -9.48 9.41
C LEU A 139 2.06 -10.00 8.09
N THR A 140 1.58 -9.49 6.96
CA THR A 140 2.12 -9.81 5.62
C THR A 140 3.58 -9.38 5.49
N ARG A 141 3.91 -8.14 5.90
CA ARG A 141 5.29 -7.65 5.86
C ARG A 141 6.23 -8.41 6.79
N ALA A 142 5.70 -8.94 7.88
CA ALA A 142 6.43 -9.75 8.85
C ALA A 142 6.50 -11.24 8.45
N GLY A 143 5.87 -11.66 7.34
CA GLY A 143 5.93 -13.02 6.82
C GLY A 143 5.03 -14.04 7.53
N TYR A 144 4.08 -13.60 8.35
CA TYR A 144 3.15 -14.51 9.04
C TYR A 144 2.01 -15.01 8.14
N LEU A 145 1.62 -14.22 7.15
CA LEU A 145 0.57 -14.54 6.17
C LEU A 145 0.79 -13.70 4.91
N GLU A 146 0.10 -14.04 3.85
CA GLU A 146 -0.01 -13.21 2.67
C GLU A 146 -1.45 -12.74 2.52
N TYR A 147 -1.63 -11.41 2.58
CA TYR A 147 -2.92 -10.75 2.39
C TYR A 147 -2.85 -9.86 1.16
N THR A 148 -3.70 -10.15 0.18
CA THR A 148 -3.83 -9.37 -1.06
C THR A 148 -5.26 -8.89 -1.23
N ASP A 149 -5.42 -7.65 -1.64
CA ASP A 149 -6.72 -7.01 -1.91
C ASP A 149 -7.16 -7.25 -3.37
N GLU A 150 -6.47 -8.13 -4.09
CA GLU A 150 -6.79 -8.46 -5.48
C GLU A 150 -8.06 -9.28 -5.56
N GLN A 151 -9.04 -8.75 -6.28
CA GLN A 151 -10.29 -9.47 -6.56
C GLN A 151 -10.02 -10.78 -7.31
N ASP A 152 -10.78 -11.81 -6.97
CA ASP A 152 -10.69 -13.23 -7.30
C ASP A 152 -10.62 -13.63 -8.79
N ASN A 153 -10.24 -12.77 -9.71
CA ASN A 153 -10.27 -13.07 -11.15
C ASN A 153 -8.91 -13.44 -11.77
N ALA A 154 -7.84 -13.45 -11.01
CA ALA A 154 -6.52 -13.84 -11.51
C ALA A 154 -6.25 -15.32 -11.22
N SER A 155 -6.01 -16.11 -12.25
CA SER A 155 -5.46 -17.45 -12.10
C SER A 155 -4.13 -17.39 -11.38
N ARG A 156 -3.98 -18.14 -10.29
CA ARG A 156 -2.73 -18.20 -9.50
C ARG A 156 -2.03 -19.51 -9.77
N ILE A 157 -0.71 -19.45 -9.90
CA ILE A 157 0.15 -20.63 -10.05
C ILE A 157 1.10 -20.63 -8.87
N LEU A 158 1.09 -21.72 -8.11
CA LEU A 158 2.00 -21.97 -7.01
C LEU A 158 2.92 -23.15 -7.37
N PHE A 159 4.22 -22.94 -7.34
CA PHE A 159 5.18 -24.04 -7.43
C PHE A 159 5.35 -24.66 -6.03
N THR A 160 4.96 -25.92 -5.89
CA THR A 160 5.04 -26.66 -4.60
C THR A 160 6.41 -27.31 -4.36
N MET A 161 7.36 -27.12 -5.26
CA MET A 161 8.71 -27.68 -5.17
C MET A 161 9.75 -26.58 -4.99
N LYS A 162 10.86 -26.94 -4.34
CA LYS A 162 11.98 -26.02 -4.10
C LYS A 162 12.66 -25.62 -5.41
N ARG A 163 13.27 -24.43 -5.43
CA ARG A 163 13.95 -23.87 -6.60
C ARG A 163 14.97 -24.83 -7.20
N ASP A 164 15.76 -25.53 -6.36
CA ASP A 164 16.77 -26.48 -6.79
C ASP A 164 16.15 -27.74 -7.44
N GLU A 165 14.93 -28.08 -7.07
CA GLU A 165 14.18 -29.18 -7.68
C GLU A 165 13.58 -28.79 -9.03
N LEU A 166 13.18 -27.53 -9.18
CA LEU A 166 12.74 -26.94 -10.46
C LEU A 166 13.85 -27.04 -11.52
N TYR A 167 15.11 -26.81 -11.15
CA TYR A 167 16.24 -26.96 -12.05
C TYR A 167 16.53 -28.42 -12.45
N LYS A 168 16.20 -29.39 -11.61
CA LYS A 168 16.36 -30.82 -11.90
C LYS A 168 15.29 -31.36 -12.85
N LEU A 169 14.16 -30.66 -13.04
CA LEU A 169 13.15 -31.03 -14.03
C LEU A 169 13.60 -30.79 -15.46
N HIS A 170 14.70 -30.09 -15.68
CA HIS A 170 15.28 -29.85 -17.02
C HIS A 170 15.75 -31.12 -17.76
N GLU A 171 15.84 -32.25 -17.07
CA GLU A 171 16.45 -33.46 -17.67
C GLU A 171 15.44 -34.42 -18.32
N ASN A 172 14.13 -34.29 -18.13
CA ASN A 172 13.21 -35.41 -18.46
C ASN A 172 12.03 -35.09 -19.36
N ASP A 173 11.61 -33.83 -19.59
CA ASP A 173 10.45 -33.50 -20.44
C ASP A 173 10.53 -32.09 -21.00
N THR A 174 10.74 -32.01 -22.33
CA THR A 174 10.92 -30.74 -23.05
C THR A 174 9.67 -29.85 -23.06
N ASP A 175 8.47 -30.40 -22.92
CA ASP A 175 7.23 -29.63 -22.97
C ASP A 175 6.88 -29.07 -21.58
N THR A 176 7.12 -29.80 -20.51
CA THR A 176 7.03 -29.32 -19.13
C THR A 176 8.05 -28.19 -18.89
N GLU A 177 9.28 -28.35 -19.38
CA GLU A 177 10.33 -27.32 -19.30
C GLU A 177 9.91 -26.02 -20.02
N LYS A 178 9.38 -26.13 -21.24
CA LYS A 178 8.88 -24.97 -21.99
C LYS A 178 7.74 -24.27 -21.25
N LEU A 179 6.81 -25.03 -20.66
CA LEU A 179 5.70 -24.48 -19.90
C LEU A 179 6.19 -23.73 -18.67
N ILE A 180 7.09 -24.32 -17.88
CA ILE A 180 7.68 -23.68 -16.69
C ILE A 180 8.42 -22.40 -17.09
N ASN A 181 9.22 -22.44 -18.15
CA ASN A 181 9.96 -21.27 -18.64
C ASN A 181 9.02 -20.17 -19.16
N ILE A 182 7.92 -20.50 -19.83
CA ILE A 182 6.90 -19.53 -20.24
C ILE A 182 6.26 -18.90 -19.01
N ILE A 183 5.87 -19.69 -18.02
CA ILE A 183 5.26 -19.21 -16.78
C ILE A 183 6.22 -18.29 -16.04
N LEU A 184 7.46 -18.70 -15.80
CA LEU A 184 8.48 -17.91 -15.10
C LEU A 184 8.83 -16.61 -15.83
N ARG A 185 8.81 -16.60 -17.17
CA ARG A 185 9.08 -15.39 -17.98
C ARG A 185 7.87 -14.45 -18.04
N SER A 186 6.67 -14.99 -18.09
CA SER A 186 5.44 -14.21 -18.22
C SER A 186 5.01 -13.58 -16.90
N TYR A 187 5.39 -14.20 -15.79
CA TYR A 187 5.00 -13.79 -14.43
C TYR A 187 6.20 -13.36 -13.57
N THR A 188 7.25 -12.83 -14.16
CA THR A 188 8.38 -12.20 -13.45
C THR A 188 8.02 -10.89 -12.72
N GLY A 189 6.74 -10.53 -12.65
CA GLY A 189 6.21 -9.51 -11.78
C GLY A 189 6.01 -10.05 -10.35
N SER A 190 6.32 -9.26 -9.39
CA SER A 190 6.36 -9.33 -7.93
C SER A 190 5.66 -10.48 -7.16
N VAL A 191 4.64 -11.11 -7.71
CA VAL A 191 3.82 -12.12 -6.99
C VAL A 191 4.48 -13.50 -6.94
N SER A 192 5.12 -13.96 -8.00
CA SER A 192 5.79 -15.27 -8.02
C SER A 192 7.11 -15.29 -7.25
N TYR A 193 7.76 -14.15 -7.08
CA TYR A 193 9.04 -14.04 -6.38
C TYR A 193 8.88 -14.03 -4.86
N THR A 194 7.79 -13.49 -4.34
CA THR A 194 7.49 -13.47 -2.90
C THR A 194 7.13 -14.86 -2.37
N HIS A 195 6.40 -15.65 -3.12
CA HIS A 195 6.07 -17.03 -2.74
C HIS A 195 7.29 -17.97 -2.72
N LEU A 196 8.21 -17.82 -3.67
CA LEU A 196 9.47 -18.61 -3.68
C LEU A 196 10.40 -18.22 -2.51
N ARG A 197 10.39 -16.96 -2.06
CA ARG A 197 11.17 -16.50 -0.90
C ARG A 197 10.57 -16.94 0.44
N ALA A 198 9.28 -16.98 0.59
CA ALA A 198 8.63 -17.44 1.81
C ALA A 198 8.96 -18.92 2.08
N HIS A 199 9.03 -19.76 1.04
CA HIS A 199 9.45 -21.15 1.17
C HIS A 199 10.96 -21.32 1.43
N GLU A 200 11.82 -20.39 1.02
CA GLU A 200 13.26 -20.46 1.28
C GLU A 200 13.62 -20.03 2.72
N THR A 201 12.78 -19.20 3.38
CA THR A 201 13.04 -18.71 4.73
C THR A 201 12.51 -19.63 5.84
N GLU A 202 11.62 -20.58 5.52
CA GLU A 202 11.10 -21.55 6.50
C GLU A 202 11.86 -22.89 6.51
N ALA A 203 12.92 -23.02 5.72
CA ALA A 203 13.72 -24.24 5.59
C ALA A 203 15.12 -24.15 6.25
N ASP A 204 15.40 -23.05 6.94
CA ASP A 204 16.52 -22.83 7.85
C ASP A 204 15.95 -22.64 9.28
#